data_ed79885a2d1f45ff33584222ae83ffe3
#
_entry.id   ed79885a2d1f45ff33584222ae83ffe3
#
_cell.length_a   1.000
_cell.length_b   1.000
_cell.length_c   1.000
_cell.angle_alpha   90.00
_cell.angle_beta   90.00
_cell.angle_gamma   90.00
#
_symmetry.space_group_name_H-M   'P 1'
#
loop_
_entity.id
_entity.type
_entity.pdbx_description
1 polymer ?
#
loop_
_entity_poly.entity_id
_entity_poly.type
_entity_poly.pdbx_seq_one_letter_code
_entity_poly.pdbx_strand_id
1 'polypeptide(L)'
;RFIKKISSDMASKLLDKTVSDKVLELDLGKMGIEDLGQLSRRGYGISADVIPQAELYIDSDRMQLARWPNSDWVGTTDIVRSGARSKKGVLEGAVYKIDYDRPTKWKTNINEIYTSGVLGPNYFYGYFPIEKIEPGQITLKEGSVTSYYSKHFIRYENIFEELDQPGEYYIDRNTKMLYLYPKDGFNENSDIWLSQLSENLISGTNVSNVTFKNLKMESSRAGVIRIKDAKNIMVENCEIADTGTNGVYLSGTECTVK
;
A
#
# COMPACT_ATOMS: atom_id res chain seq x y z
N ARG A 1 19.00 4.00 20.97
CA ARG A 1 18.79 3.77 19.52
C ARG A 1 17.52 2.96 19.33
N PHE A 2 16.57 3.45 18.55
CA PHE A 2 15.29 2.77 18.34
C PHE A 2 15.40 1.59 17.35
N ILE A 3 16.37 1.64 16.44
CA ILE A 3 16.65 0.61 15.44
C ILE A 3 17.62 -0.42 16.00
N LYS A 4 17.32 -1.68 15.84
CA LYS A 4 18.19 -2.80 16.22
C LYS A 4 18.07 -3.94 15.20
N LYS A 5 19.00 -4.89 15.26
CA LYS A 5 18.89 -6.12 14.48
C LYS A 5 17.64 -6.90 14.90
N ILE A 6 17.06 -7.59 13.94
CA ILE A 6 15.90 -8.47 14.16
C ILE A 6 16.20 -9.50 15.28
N SER A 7 15.22 -9.78 16.10
CA SER A 7 15.34 -10.82 17.13
C SER A 7 15.45 -12.22 16.51
N SER A 8 16.12 -13.15 17.21
CA SER A 8 16.30 -14.53 16.72
C SER A 8 14.95 -15.24 16.46
N ASP A 9 13.94 -14.98 17.31
CA ASP A 9 12.61 -15.53 17.12
C ASP A 9 12.00 -15.08 15.80
N MET A 10 12.03 -13.77 15.52
CA MET A 10 11.49 -13.22 14.28
C MET A 10 12.32 -13.63 13.06
N ALA A 11 13.65 -13.62 13.16
CA ALA A 11 14.54 -14.10 12.11
C ALA A 11 14.23 -15.55 11.71
N SER A 12 13.81 -16.37 12.66
CA SER A 12 13.42 -17.77 12.42
C SER A 12 12.15 -17.92 11.55
N LYS A 13 11.35 -16.89 11.41
CA LYS A 13 10.10 -16.88 10.63
C LYS A 13 10.29 -16.50 9.16
N LEU A 14 11.40 -15.81 8.80
CA LEU A 14 11.73 -15.50 7.41
C LEU A 14 11.84 -16.78 6.59
N LEU A 15 11.37 -16.79 5.34
CA LEU A 15 11.55 -17.93 4.45
C LEU A 15 12.98 -18.01 3.93
N ASP A 16 13.59 -16.89 3.61
CA ASP A 16 15.02 -16.81 3.34
C ASP A 16 15.80 -16.47 4.63
N LYS A 17 16.48 -17.46 5.18
CA LYS A 17 17.30 -17.28 6.38
C LYS A 17 18.59 -16.54 6.13
N THR A 18 19.04 -16.45 4.90
CA THR A 18 20.35 -15.86 4.54
C THR A 18 20.38 -14.36 4.69
N VAL A 19 19.21 -13.73 4.77
CA VAL A 19 19.08 -12.26 4.92
C VAL A 19 18.85 -11.81 6.37
N SER A 20 18.75 -12.74 7.31
CA SER A 20 18.36 -12.44 8.69
C SER A 20 19.31 -11.48 9.43
N ASP A 21 20.59 -11.49 9.09
CA ASP A 21 21.59 -10.57 9.65
C ASP A 21 21.48 -9.13 9.12
N LYS A 22 20.73 -8.93 8.03
CA LYS A 22 20.51 -7.64 7.36
C LYS A 22 19.20 -6.99 7.75
N VAL A 23 18.25 -7.76 8.28
CA VAL A 23 16.95 -7.23 8.68
C VAL A 23 17.04 -6.49 10.03
N LEU A 24 16.44 -5.32 10.06
CA LEU A 24 16.34 -4.46 11.23
C LEU A 24 14.90 -4.44 11.75
N GLU A 25 14.73 -4.14 13.03
CA GLU A 25 13.42 -3.94 13.65
C GLU A 25 13.34 -2.62 14.43
N LEU A 26 12.16 -1.99 14.38
CA LEU A 26 11.82 -0.75 15.09
C LEU A 26 10.48 -0.93 15.79
N ASP A 27 10.40 -0.46 17.03
CA ASP A 27 9.17 -0.38 17.80
C ASP A 27 8.52 1.00 17.57
N LEU A 28 7.57 1.06 16.64
CA LEU A 28 6.85 2.29 16.30
C LEU A 28 5.98 2.78 17.46
N GLY A 29 5.44 1.85 18.27
CA GLY A 29 4.65 2.19 19.44
C GLY A 29 5.43 2.97 20.47
N LYS A 30 6.71 2.59 20.72
CA LYS A 30 7.62 3.35 21.60
C LYS A 30 8.00 4.71 21.03
N MET A 31 7.85 4.91 19.74
CA MET A 31 8.05 6.20 19.07
C MET A 31 6.79 7.08 19.09
N GLY A 32 5.69 6.62 19.69
CA GLY A 32 4.43 7.34 19.76
C GLY A 32 3.60 7.28 18.46
N ILE A 33 3.94 6.38 17.54
CA ILE A 33 3.21 6.21 16.29
C ILE A 33 2.04 5.26 16.52
N GLU A 34 0.83 5.82 16.47
CA GLU A 34 -0.41 5.10 16.78
C GLU A 34 -1.21 4.72 15.52
N ASP A 35 -1.32 5.63 14.55
CA ASP A 35 -2.07 5.42 13.33
C ASP A 35 -1.18 4.96 12.17
N LEU A 36 -1.23 3.68 11.88
CA LEU A 36 -0.50 3.05 10.77
C LEU A 36 -1.38 2.89 9.51
N GLY A 37 -2.65 3.31 9.59
CA GLY A 37 -3.63 3.06 8.55
C GLY A 37 -3.93 1.57 8.36
N GLN A 38 -4.82 1.28 7.42
CA GLN A 38 -5.23 -0.09 7.11
C GLN A 38 -4.90 -0.45 5.66
N LEU A 39 -4.63 -1.72 5.44
CA LEU A 39 -4.57 -2.29 4.11
C LEU A 39 -6.00 -2.45 3.59
N SER A 40 -6.44 -1.53 2.77
CA SER A 40 -7.80 -1.47 2.24
C SER A 40 -7.81 -1.68 0.73
N ARG A 41 -8.97 -2.06 0.21
CA ARG A 41 -9.17 -2.14 -1.22
C ARG A 41 -8.98 -0.77 -1.86
N ARG A 42 -8.15 -0.70 -2.91
CA ARG A 42 -7.82 0.50 -3.65
C ARG A 42 -7.69 0.20 -5.15
N GLY A 43 -7.63 1.23 -5.96
CA GLY A 43 -7.41 1.13 -7.40
C GLY A 43 -8.68 1.37 -8.21
N TYR A 44 -8.75 0.79 -9.39
CA TYR A 44 -9.85 1.06 -10.32
C TYR A 44 -11.22 0.78 -9.71
N GLY A 45 -12.14 1.72 -9.88
CA GLY A 45 -13.53 1.61 -9.41
C GLY A 45 -13.72 1.86 -7.90
N ILE A 46 -12.67 2.23 -7.18
CA ILE A 46 -12.71 2.62 -5.77
C ILE A 46 -12.49 4.14 -5.66
N SER A 47 -13.16 4.76 -4.68
CA SER A 47 -12.97 6.19 -4.44
C SER A 47 -11.52 6.52 -4.13
N ALA A 48 -11.03 7.61 -4.71
CA ALA A 48 -9.73 8.19 -4.37
C ALA A 48 -9.68 8.76 -2.93
N ASP A 49 -10.81 8.75 -2.21
CA ASP A 49 -10.89 9.18 -0.81
C ASP A 49 -10.51 8.05 0.17
N VAL A 50 -10.27 6.83 -0.32
CA VAL A 50 -9.75 5.74 0.51
C VAL A 50 -8.29 6.01 0.85
N ILE A 51 -8.03 6.31 2.11
CA ILE A 51 -6.70 6.63 2.60
C ILE A 51 -5.88 5.33 2.75
N PRO A 52 -4.70 5.24 2.13
CA PRO A 52 -3.84 4.07 2.26
C PRO A 52 -3.18 3.96 3.64
N GLN A 53 -2.53 2.83 3.86
CA GLN A 53 -1.64 2.60 4.99
C GLN A 53 -0.47 3.58 5.00
N ALA A 54 0.21 3.69 6.15
CA ALA A 54 1.47 4.40 6.26
C ALA A 54 2.54 3.77 5.36
N GLU A 55 3.35 4.60 4.74
CA GLU A 55 4.42 4.21 3.82
C GLU A 55 5.76 4.67 4.36
N LEU A 56 6.77 3.83 4.18
CA LEU A 56 8.14 4.05 4.66
C LEU A 56 9.00 4.66 3.56
N TYR A 57 9.78 5.66 3.93
CA TYR A 57 10.77 6.32 3.07
C TYR A 57 12.13 6.34 3.76
N ILE A 58 13.19 6.16 2.98
CA ILE A 58 14.58 6.26 3.44
C ILE A 58 15.36 7.08 2.42
N ASP A 59 15.98 8.16 2.88
CA ASP A 59 16.78 9.07 2.04
C ASP A 59 15.99 9.57 0.81
N SER A 60 14.69 9.89 1.01
CA SER A 60 13.70 10.26 0.00
C SER A 60 13.27 9.12 -0.96
N ASP A 61 13.80 7.93 -0.81
CA ASP A 61 13.36 6.76 -1.57
C ASP A 61 12.17 6.08 -0.90
N ARG A 62 11.10 5.88 -1.64
CA ARG A 62 9.95 5.08 -1.17
C ARG A 62 10.36 3.61 -1.05
N MET A 63 10.16 3.05 0.14
CA MET A 63 10.36 1.62 0.37
C MET A 63 9.16 0.81 -0.08
N GLN A 64 9.38 -0.47 -0.29
CA GLN A 64 8.39 -1.40 -0.81
C GLN A 64 7.90 -2.33 0.31
N LEU A 65 6.62 -2.65 0.34
CA LEU A 65 6.14 -3.72 1.21
C LEU A 65 6.77 -5.07 0.81
N ALA A 66 7.19 -5.85 1.80
CA ALA A 66 7.67 -7.22 1.58
C ALA A 66 6.61 -8.01 0.81
N ARG A 67 7.01 -8.65 -0.29
CA ARG A 67 6.08 -9.18 -1.29
C ARG A 67 6.57 -10.46 -1.95
N TRP A 68 5.64 -11.19 -2.53
CA TRP A 68 5.94 -12.31 -3.40
C TRP A 68 5.00 -12.34 -4.63
N PRO A 69 5.55 -12.59 -5.82
CA PRO A 69 6.97 -12.68 -6.17
C PRO A 69 7.65 -11.29 -6.19
N ASN A 70 8.98 -11.27 -6.09
CA ASN A 70 9.75 -10.02 -6.04
C ASN A 70 9.80 -9.27 -7.37
N SER A 71 10.03 -9.95 -8.47
CA SER A 71 10.19 -9.34 -9.80
C SER A 71 8.96 -9.53 -10.69
N ASP A 72 8.52 -10.74 -10.87
CA ASP A 72 7.44 -11.07 -11.79
C ASP A 72 6.06 -11.06 -11.12
N TRP A 73 5.09 -11.60 -11.81
CA TRP A 73 3.73 -11.80 -11.36
C TRP A 73 3.42 -13.28 -11.34
N VAL A 74 2.52 -13.71 -10.44
CA VAL A 74 1.97 -15.05 -10.48
C VAL A 74 0.56 -15.03 -11.02
N GLY A 75 0.19 -16.10 -11.72
CA GLY A 75 -1.12 -16.21 -12.36
C GLY A 75 -2.17 -16.82 -11.45
N THR A 76 -3.43 -16.44 -11.69
CA THR A 76 -4.57 -17.26 -11.28
C THR A 76 -4.93 -18.20 -12.43
N THR A 77 -5.30 -19.43 -12.14
CA THR A 77 -5.59 -20.43 -13.19
C THR A 77 -7.05 -20.48 -13.57
N ASP A 78 -7.95 -20.30 -12.61
CA ASP A 78 -9.40 -20.36 -12.83
C ASP A 78 -10.17 -19.58 -11.76
N ILE A 79 -11.45 -19.33 -11.98
CA ILE A 79 -12.38 -18.72 -11.04
C ILE A 79 -13.37 -19.77 -10.56
N VAL A 80 -13.39 -20.01 -9.24
CA VAL A 80 -14.40 -20.85 -8.58
C VAL A 80 -15.68 -20.04 -8.32
N ARG A 81 -15.51 -18.77 -7.91
CA ARG A 81 -16.59 -17.79 -7.70
C ARG A 81 -16.15 -16.42 -8.20
N SER A 82 -16.95 -15.80 -9.03
CA SER A 82 -16.56 -14.57 -9.75
C SER A 82 -16.59 -13.29 -8.92
N GLY A 83 -17.02 -13.32 -7.67
CA GLY A 83 -17.12 -12.12 -6.84
C GLY A 83 -18.17 -11.11 -7.35
N ALA A 84 -19.28 -11.60 -7.84
CA ALA A 84 -20.36 -10.77 -8.37
C ALA A 84 -21.09 -9.99 -7.26
N ARG A 85 -21.75 -8.90 -7.65
CA ARG A 85 -22.65 -8.15 -6.78
C ARG A 85 -23.82 -9.05 -6.35
N SER A 86 -24.03 -9.19 -5.05
CA SER A 86 -25.19 -9.91 -4.53
C SER A 86 -26.50 -9.15 -4.85
N LYS A 87 -27.65 -9.85 -4.78
CA LYS A 87 -28.98 -9.23 -4.94
C LYS A 87 -29.26 -8.10 -3.96
N LYS A 88 -28.54 -8.06 -2.81
CA LYS A 88 -28.63 -7.01 -1.80
C LYS A 88 -27.63 -5.87 -2.02
N GLY A 89 -26.88 -5.88 -3.13
CA GLY A 89 -25.84 -4.87 -3.41
C GLY A 89 -24.53 -5.08 -2.66
N VAL A 90 -24.43 -6.11 -1.83
CA VAL A 90 -23.16 -6.49 -1.17
C VAL A 90 -22.28 -7.20 -2.18
N LEU A 91 -21.03 -6.80 -2.26
CA LEU A 91 -20.05 -7.45 -3.12
C LEU A 91 -19.43 -8.64 -2.37
N GLU A 92 -19.55 -9.83 -2.94
CA GLU A 92 -18.90 -11.02 -2.42
C GLU A 92 -17.50 -11.15 -3.01
N GLY A 93 -16.53 -11.58 -2.19
CA GLY A 93 -15.16 -11.79 -2.65
C GLY A 93 -15.07 -12.90 -3.70
N ALA A 94 -14.19 -12.73 -4.67
CA ALA A 94 -13.91 -13.76 -5.65
C ALA A 94 -13.09 -14.91 -5.03
N VAL A 95 -13.24 -16.11 -5.57
CA VAL A 95 -12.42 -17.27 -5.23
C VAL A 95 -11.67 -17.71 -6.48
N TYR A 96 -10.34 -17.66 -6.41
CA TYR A 96 -9.46 -18.06 -7.49
C TYR A 96 -8.74 -19.37 -7.20
N LYS A 97 -8.54 -20.18 -8.22
CA LYS A 97 -7.57 -21.27 -8.19
C LYS A 97 -6.17 -20.76 -8.50
N ILE A 98 -5.21 -21.34 -7.82
CA ILE A 98 -3.77 -21.12 -8.00
C ILE A 98 -3.08 -22.48 -8.09
N ASP A 99 -1.96 -22.56 -8.82
CA ASP A 99 -1.18 -23.77 -9.04
C ASP A 99 0.19 -23.77 -8.34
N TYR A 100 0.32 -22.93 -7.34
CA TYR A 100 1.51 -22.77 -6.49
C TYR A 100 1.13 -22.83 -5.00
N ASP A 101 2.10 -23.26 -4.16
CA ASP A 101 1.89 -23.51 -2.73
C ASP A 101 2.49 -22.45 -1.80
N ARG A 102 3.29 -21.52 -2.35
CA ARG A 102 4.04 -20.53 -1.56
C ARG A 102 3.19 -19.81 -0.51
N PRO A 103 1.96 -19.34 -0.82
CA PRO A 103 1.12 -18.63 0.14
C PRO A 103 0.72 -19.46 1.38
N THR A 104 0.73 -20.79 1.30
CA THR A 104 0.40 -21.66 2.43
C THR A 104 1.49 -21.72 3.50
N LYS A 105 2.68 -21.21 3.19
CA LYS A 105 3.85 -21.18 4.10
C LYS A 105 3.85 -19.96 5.01
N TRP A 106 3.06 -18.94 4.69
CA TRP A 106 3.00 -17.71 5.46
C TRP A 106 2.23 -17.87 6.77
N LYS A 107 2.71 -17.20 7.80
CA LYS A 107 2.08 -17.10 9.13
C LYS A 107 1.67 -15.68 9.47
N THR A 108 2.04 -14.74 8.61
CA THR A 108 1.55 -13.36 8.66
C THR A 108 0.03 -13.37 8.78
N ASN A 109 -0.52 -12.52 9.64
CA ASN A 109 -1.97 -12.42 9.85
C ASN A 109 -2.65 -12.13 8.50
N ILE A 110 -3.64 -12.94 8.16
CA ILE A 110 -4.36 -12.85 6.87
C ILE A 110 -4.95 -11.44 6.62
N ASN A 111 -5.37 -10.74 7.68
CA ASN A 111 -5.90 -9.38 7.57
C ASN A 111 -4.82 -8.34 7.23
N GLU A 112 -3.54 -8.70 7.31
CA GLU A 112 -2.40 -7.87 6.94
C GLU A 112 -1.88 -8.19 5.52
N ILE A 113 -2.46 -9.18 4.84
CA ILE A 113 -2.06 -9.58 3.48
C ILE A 113 -3.07 -9.06 2.47
N TYR A 114 -2.58 -8.50 1.38
CA TYR A 114 -3.40 -8.22 0.21
C TYR A 114 -2.69 -8.59 -1.09
N THR A 115 -3.46 -8.72 -2.16
CA THR A 115 -2.91 -8.84 -3.51
C THR A 115 -2.93 -7.49 -4.21
N SER A 116 -1.93 -7.20 -5.01
CA SER A 116 -1.99 -6.17 -6.04
C SER A 116 -1.97 -6.82 -7.42
N GLY A 117 -2.61 -6.20 -8.38
CA GLY A 117 -2.60 -6.70 -9.75
C GLY A 117 -3.85 -6.38 -10.55
N VAL A 118 -3.97 -7.06 -11.69
CA VAL A 118 -5.10 -6.93 -12.60
C VAL A 118 -5.99 -8.16 -12.43
N LEU A 119 -7.21 -7.98 -11.93
CA LEU A 119 -8.16 -9.08 -11.68
C LEU A 119 -9.45 -8.98 -12.51
N GLY A 120 -9.52 -8.01 -13.40
CA GLY A 120 -10.62 -7.78 -14.31
C GLY A 120 -10.11 -7.41 -15.71
N PRO A 121 -10.74 -6.48 -16.43
CA PRO A 121 -10.19 -5.93 -17.68
C PRO A 121 -8.75 -5.43 -17.48
N ASN A 122 -7.93 -5.48 -18.53
CA ASN A 122 -6.48 -5.19 -18.44
C ASN A 122 -6.10 -3.80 -17.85
N TYR A 123 -7.02 -2.87 -17.79
CA TYR A 123 -6.87 -1.58 -17.13
C TYR A 123 -7.32 -1.59 -15.66
N PHE A 124 -7.81 -2.71 -15.15
CA PHE A 124 -8.40 -2.85 -13.83
C PHE A 124 -7.31 -3.23 -12.79
N TYR A 125 -6.31 -2.38 -12.62
CA TYR A 125 -5.31 -2.54 -11.58
C TYR A 125 -5.86 -2.12 -10.22
N GLY A 126 -5.58 -2.92 -9.19
CA GLY A 126 -6.01 -2.60 -7.83
C GLY A 126 -5.28 -3.40 -6.77
N TYR A 127 -5.66 -3.10 -5.53
CA TYR A 127 -5.21 -3.78 -4.32
C TYR A 127 -6.43 -4.45 -3.68
N PHE A 128 -6.30 -5.72 -3.36
CA PHE A 128 -7.43 -6.55 -2.94
C PHE A 128 -7.07 -7.30 -1.65
N PRO A 129 -7.68 -6.92 -0.50
CA PRO A 129 -7.50 -7.66 0.75
C PRO A 129 -7.92 -9.12 0.59
N ILE A 130 -7.15 -10.02 1.19
CA ILE A 130 -7.39 -11.46 1.18
C ILE A 130 -8.22 -11.82 2.42
N GLU A 131 -9.23 -12.66 2.24
CA GLU A 131 -10.00 -13.26 3.33
C GLU A 131 -9.41 -14.61 3.76
N LYS A 132 -8.96 -15.41 2.79
CA LYS A 132 -8.51 -16.77 3.03
C LYS A 132 -7.49 -17.24 2.00
N ILE A 133 -6.51 -18.00 2.48
CA ILE A 133 -5.56 -18.75 1.67
C ILE A 133 -5.70 -20.23 2.03
N GLU A 134 -5.89 -21.07 1.02
CA GLU A 134 -5.99 -22.52 1.14
C GLU A 134 -5.10 -23.19 0.08
N PRO A 135 -4.72 -24.47 0.24
CA PRO A 135 -4.02 -25.18 -0.81
C PRO A 135 -4.77 -25.10 -2.14
N GLY A 136 -4.14 -24.51 -3.15
CA GLY A 136 -4.71 -24.35 -4.49
C GLY A 136 -5.78 -23.26 -4.63
N GLN A 137 -6.05 -22.44 -3.60
CA GLN A 137 -7.08 -21.39 -3.64
C GLN A 137 -6.73 -20.14 -2.85
N ILE A 138 -7.21 -19.00 -3.34
CA ILE A 138 -7.31 -17.75 -2.59
C ILE A 138 -8.72 -17.19 -2.66
N THR A 139 -9.18 -16.60 -1.55
CA THR A 139 -10.46 -15.89 -1.47
C THR A 139 -10.18 -14.43 -1.18
N LEU A 140 -10.72 -13.53 -2.01
CA LEU A 140 -10.68 -12.10 -1.76
C LEU A 140 -11.77 -11.72 -0.76
N LYS A 141 -11.48 -10.72 0.08
CA LYS A 141 -12.42 -10.25 1.10
C LYS A 141 -13.64 -9.54 0.50
N GLU A 142 -13.45 -8.85 -0.61
CA GLU A 142 -14.48 -8.03 -1.24
C GLU A 142 -14.65 -8.36 -2.73
N GLY A 143 -15.88 -8.20 -3.21
CA GLY A 143 -16.19 -8.32 -4.62
C GLY A 143 -15.81 -7.08 -5.43
N SER A 144 -16.08 -7.10 -6.73
CA SER A 144 -15.86 -5.98 -7.65
C SER A 144 -17.18 -5.47 -8.23
N VAL A 145 -17.19 -4.18 -8.59
CA VAL A 145 -18.29 -3.58 -9.36
C VAL A 145 -18.36 -4.13 -10.79
N THR A 146 -17.26 -4.68 -11.29
CA THR A 146 -17.14 -5.39 -12.56
C THR A 146 -16.84 -6.85 -12.32
N SER A 147 -17.07 -7.70 -13.31
CA SER A 147 -16.69 -9.11 -13.23
C SER A 147 -15.17 -9.26 -13.11
N TYR A 148 -14.75 -10.18 -12.25
CA TYR A 148 -13.39 -10.66 -12.25
C TYR A 148 -13.20 -11.75 -13.31
N TYR A 149 -11.99 -11.88 -13.82
CA TYR A 149 -11.64 -12.86 -14.83
C TYR A 149 -10.57 -13.82 -14.30
N SER A 150 -10.48 -15.00 -14.89
CA SER A 150 -9.38 -15.94 -14.65
C SER A 150 -8.14 -15.60 -15.48
N LYS A 151 -7.03 -16.25 -15.14
CA LYS A 151 -5.73 -16.12 -15.84
C LYS A 151 -5.15 -14.71 -15.79
N HIS A 152 -5.32 -14.05 -14.69
CA HIS A 152 -4.75 -12.75 -14.41
C HIS A 152 -3.53 -12.84 -13.52
N PHE A 153 -2.82 -11.72 -13.41
CA PHE A 153 -1.53 -11.60 -12.76
C PHE A 153 -1.65 -10.80 -11.47
N ILE A 154 -1.13 -11.37 -10.38
CA ILE A 154 -1.15 -10.78 -9.05
C ILE A 154 0.22 -10.90 -8.38
N ARG A 155 0.42 -10.07 -7.36
CA ARG A 155 1.44 -10.20 -6.32
C ARG A 155 0.76 -10.20 -4.97
N TYR A 156 1.42 -10.79 -4.00
CA TYR A 156 1.01 -10.73 -2.61
C TYR A 156 1.92 -9.77 -1.88
N GLU A 157 1.38 -8.91 -1.06
CA GLU A 157 2.10 -7.82 -0.41
C GLU A 157 1.83 -7.77 1.09
N ASN A 158 2.78 -7.19 1.82
CA ASN A 158 2.84 -7.07 3.27
C ASN A 158 2.92 -8.43 3.97
N ILE A 159 3.94 -9.21 3.61
CA ILE A 159 4.17 -10.56 4.11
C ILE A 159 5.52 -10.61 4.82
N PHE A 160 5.52 -10.81 6.15
CA PHE A 160 6.74 -10.82 6.92
C PHE A 160 7.74 -11.89 6.45
N GLU A 161 7.26 -13.09 6.13
CA GLU A 161 8.08 -14.23 5.70
C GLU A 161 8.80 -13.99 4.38
N GLU A 162 8.32 -13.03 3.57
CA GLU A 162 8.88 -12.66 2.26
C GLU A 162 9.74 -11.37 2.32
N LEU A 163 10.18 -10.96 3.51
CA LEU A 163 11.10 -9.84 3.68
C LEU A 163 12.51 -10.29 3.31
N ASP A 164 12.82 -10.33 2.01
CA ASP A 164 14.02 -10.96 1.47
C ASP A 164 14.79 -10.12 0.43
N GLN A 165 14.32 -8.90 0.10
CA GLN A 165 15.01 -8.00 -0.83
C GLN A 165 15.37 -6.67 -0.17
N PRO A 166 16.53 -6.06 -0.55
CA PRO A 166 16.87 -4.71 -0.12
C PRO A 166 15.79 -3.69 -0.52
N GLY A 167 15.39 -2.86 0.43
CA GLY A 167 14.34 -1.86 0.24
C GLY A 167 12.94 -2.35 0.59
N GLU A 168 12.81 -3.57 1.07
CA GLU A 168 11.54 -4.08 1.56
C GLU A 168 11.33 -3.80 3.05
N TYR A 169 10.04 -3.64 3.42
CA TYR A 169 9.62 -3.53 4.81
C TYR A 169 8.30 -4.25 5.06
N TYR A 170 8.07 -4.61 6.31
CA TYR A 170 6.82 -5.14 6.85
C TYR A 170 6.44 -4.39 8.12
N ILE A 171 5.17 -4.03 8.27
CA ILE A 171 4.63 -3.48 9.52
C ILE A 171 3.59 -4.43 10.08
N ASP A 172 3.85 -4.96 11.27
CA ASP A 172 2.83 -5.60 12.09
C ASP A 172 2.03 -4.52 12.82
N ARG A 173 0.81 -4.27 12.37
CA ARG A 173 -0.06 -3.22 12.91
C ARG A 173 -0.58 -3.54 14.31
N ASN A 174 -0.65 -4.82 14.66
CA ASN A 174 -1.11 -5.23 15.99
C ASN A 174 -0.04 -4.94 17.06
N THR A 175 1.20 -5.25 16.78
CA THR A 175 2.33 -5.04 17.69
C THR A 175 3.03 -3.70 17.48
N LYS A 176 2.71 -2.98 16.41
CA LYS A 176 3.36 -1.74 15.94
C LYS A 176 4.87 -1.91 15.70
N MET A 177 5.27 -3.10 15.29
CA MET A 177 6.66 -3.39 14.93
C MET A 177 6.86 -3.21 13.43
N LEU A 178 7.89 -2.43 13.07
CA LEU A 178 8.40 -2.33 11.71
C LEU A 178 9.62 -3.22 11.55
N TYR A 179 9.65 -3.99 10.50
CA TYR A 179 10.81 -4.77 10.05
C TYR A 179 11.24 -4.27 8.68
N LEU A 180 12.54 -4.10 8.50
CA LEU A 180 13.12 -3.46 7.32
C LEU A 180 14.36 -4.21 6.87
N TYR A 181 14.45 -4.52 5.57
CA TYR A 181 15.69 -4.87 4.91
C TYR A 181 16.18 -3.61 4.14
N PRO A 182 17.10 -2.83 4.70
CA PRO A 182 17.50 -1.57 4.07
C PRO A 182 18.24 -1.80 2.75
N LYS A 183 18.22 -0.80 1.87
CA LYS A 183 19.04 -0.76 0.67
C LYS A 183 20.52 -0.58 1.01
N ASP A 184 21.40 -0.88 0.06
CA ASP A 184 22.81 -0.59 0.18
C ASP A 184 23.05 0.91 0.41
N GLY A 185 24.01 1.23 1.26
CA GLY A 185 24.31 2.61 1.64
C GLY A 185 23.60 3.09 2.90
N PHE A 186 22.59 2.35 3.40
CA PHE A 186 21.92 2.66 4.65
C PHE A 186 22.90 2.70 5.82
N ASN A 187 22.85 3.78 6.61
CA ASN A 187 23.75 4.00 7.75
C ASN A 187 23.09 4.87 8.84
N GLU A 188 23.85 5.28 9.84
CA GLU A 188 23.33 6.04 10.98
C GLU A 188 22.87 7.48 10.65
N ASN A 189 23.25 8.00 9.49
CA ASN A 189 22.86 9.32 9.00
C ASN A 189 21.68 9.25 8.01
N SER A 190 21.24 8.05 7.65
CA SER A 190 20.08 7.89 6.76
C SER A 190 18.82 8.47 7.37
N ASP A 191 18.12 9.28 6.62
CA ASP A 191 16.85 9.88 7.01
C ASP A 191 15.70 8.88 6.82
N ILE A 192 14.99 8.59 7.93
CA ILE A 192 13.89 7.60 7.93
C ILE A 192 12.60 8.30 8.33
N TRP A 193 11.61 8.20 7.51
CA TRP A 193 10.29 8.75 7.80
C TRP A 193 9.15 7.83 7.39
N LEU A 194 8.05 7.96 8.10
CA LEU A 194 6.82 7.20 7.87
C LEU A 194 5.68 8.18 7.67
N SER A 195 4.92 8.06 6.58
CA SER A 195 3.79 8.94 6.32
C SER A 195 2.69 8.76 7.37
N GLN A 196 2.33 9.83 8.08
CA GLN A 196 1.35 9.79 9.18
C GLN A 196 0.06 10.51 8.84
N LEU A 197 0.16 11.65 8.13
CA LEU A 197 -0.99 12.51 7.87
C LEU A 197 -2.03 11.80 6.99
N SER A 198 -3.18 11.52 7.57
CA SER A 198 -4.33 10.89 6.89
C SER A 198 -5.29 11.88 6.24
N GLU A 199 -4.92 13.15 6.18
CA GLU A 199 -5.67 14.22 5.55
C GLU A 199 -4.86 14.86 4.42
N ASN A 200 -5.52 15.65 3.56
CA ASN A 200 -4.78 16.43 2.56
C ASN A 200 -3.98 17.55 3.26
N LEU A 201 -2.77 17.82 2.77
CA LEU A 201 -1.95 18.93 3.31
C LEU A 201 -2.66 20.26 3.21
N ILE A 202 -3.40 20.47 2.13
CA ILE A 202 -4.19 21.69 1.88
C ILE A 202 -5.60 21.26 1.47
N SER A 203 -6.60 21.71 2.20
CA SER A 203 -8.02 21.48 1.90
C SER A 203 -8.80 22.78 1.91
N GLY A 204 -9.75 22.91 0.99
CA GLY A 204 -10.63 24.10 0.94
C GLY A 204 -11.91 23.84 0.17
N THR A 205 -12.95 24.63 0.49
CA THR A 205 -14.22 24.68 -0.25
C THR A 205 -14.64 26.13 -0.40
N ASN A 206 -15.19 26.49 -1.56
CA ASN A 206 -15.55 27.91 -1.90
C ASN A 206 -14.34 28.87 -1.81
N VAL A 207 -13.18 28.45 -2.27
CA VAL A 207 -11.93 29.19 -2.23
C VAL A 207 -11.76 29.94 -3.53
N SER A 208 -11.35 31.23 -3.47
CA SER A 208 -11.11 32.04 -4.65
C SER A 208 -9.81 32.83 -4.57
N ASN A 209 -9.17 33.07 -5.73
CA ASN A 209 -8.02 33.95 -5.88
C ASN A 209 -6.81 33.55 -5.02
N VAL A 210 -6.44 32.26 -5.02
CA VAL A 210 -5.27 31.76 -4.30
C VAL A 210 -4.25 31.18 -5.27
N THR A 211 -3.00 31.52 -5.02
CA THR A 211 -1.85 30.94 -5.75
C THR A 211 -0.93 30.22 -4.79
N PHE A 212 -0.68 28.95 -5.09
CA PHE A 212 0.38 28.13 -4.47
C PHE A 212 1.57 28.14 -5.41
N LYS A 213 2.71 28.65 -4.94
CA LYS A 213 3.88 28.83 -5.80
C LYS A 213 5.19 28.48 -5.10
N ASN A 214 6.08 27.77 -5.80
CA ASN A 214 7.41 27.42 -5.33
C ASN A 214 7.39 26.63 -4.00
N LEU A 215 6.44 25.73 -3.83
CA LEU A 215 6.31 24.90 -2.63
C LEU A 215 6.76 23.47 -2.93
N LYS A 216 7.45 22.86 -1.99
CA LYS A 216 7.66 21.43 -1.93
C LYS A 216 6.66 20.86 -0.92
N MET A 217 5.85 19.89 -1.36
CA MET A 217 4.79 19.25 -0.57
C MET A 217 4.83 17.75 -0.78
N GLU A 218 5.05 16.99 0.28
CA GLU A 218 5.28 15.55 0.18
C GLU A 218 4.78 14.78 1.40
N SER A 219 4.70 13.44 1.27
CA SER A 219 4.54 12.48 2.38
C SER A 219 3.20 12.51 3.11
N SER A 220 2.14 12.83 2.40
CA SER A 220 0.78 12.62 2.92
C SER A 220 0.24 11.23 2.53
N ARG A 221 -0.36 10.51 3.46
CA ARG A 221 -1.16 9.30 3.16
C ARG A 221 -2.41 9.62 2.33
N ALA A 222 -2.94 10.84 2.44
CA ALA A 222 -4.00 11.35 1.57
C ALA A 222 -3.41 12.07 0.36
N GLY A 223 -4.07 13.11 -0.11
CA GLY A 223 -3.57 13.99 -1.18
C GLY A 223 -2.78 15.18 -0.65
N VAL A 224 -2.35 16.03 -1.56
CA VAL A 224 -1.67 17.27 -1.19
C VAL A 224 -2.64 18.45 -1.25
N ILE A 225 -3.14 18.82 -2.41
CA ILE A 225 -4.07 19.94 -2.57
C ILE A 225 -5.44 19.40 -2.98
N ARG A 226 -6.48 19.68 -2.19
CA ARG A 226 -7.86 19.34 -2.51
C ARG A 226 -8.77 20.54 -2.29
N ILE A 227 -9.16 21.22 -3.38
CA ILE A 227 -10.05 22.40 -3.33
C ILE A 227 -11.29 22.14 -4.18
N LYS A 228 -12.46 22.28 -3.56
CA LYS A 228 -13.77 22.17 -4.19
C LYS A 228 -14.42 23.53 -4.33
N ASP A 229 -15.29 23.68 -5.34
CA ASP A 229 -16.01 24.91 -5.64
C ASP A 229 -15.05 26.12 -5.72
N ALA A 230 -13.96 25.90 -6.42
CA ALA A 230 -12.84 26.79 -6.53
C ALA A 230 -13.06 27.81 -7.65
N LYS A 231 -12.53 29.04 -7.49
CA LYS A 231 -12.45 30.02 -8.55
C LYS A 231 -11.08 30.70 -8.58
N ASN A 232 -10.45 30.74 -9.75
CA ASN A 232 -9.15 31.38 -9.94
C ASN A 232 -8.09 30.88 -8.96
N ILE A 233 -7.84 29.57 -8.99
CA ILE A 233 -6.78 28.93 -8.21
C ILE A 233 -5.62 28.59 -9.13
N MET A 234 -4.41 28.94 -8.70
CA MET A 234 -3.19 28.60 -9.43
C MET A 234 -2.24 27.77 -8.58
N VAL A 235 -1.74 26.69 -9.14
CA VAL A 235 -0.61 25.91 -8.59
C VAL A 235 0.53 26.03 -9.58
N GLU A 236 1.62 26.71 -9.19
CA GLU A 236 2.70 27.09 -10.10
C GLU A 236 4.06 26.73 -9.52
N ASN A 237 4.89 26.05 -10.32
CA ASN A 237 6.26 25.67 -9.94
C ASN A 237 6.34 25.01 -8.55
N CYS A 238 5.45 24.05 -8.29
CA CYS A 238 5.42 23.27 -7.06
C CYS A 238 5.94 21.87 -7.31
N GLU A 239 6.71 21.33 -6.37
CA GLU A 239 7.08 19.92 -6.32
C GLU A 239 6.08 19.19 -5.43
N ILE A 240 5.39 18.19 -5.98
CA ILE A 240 4.40 17.39 -5.25
C ILE A 240 4.78 15.94 -5.43
N ALA A 241 5.13 15.26 -4.32
CA ALA A 241 5.62 13.90 -4.34
C ALA A 241 5.06 13.06 -3.17
N ASP A 242 5.22 11.76 -3.26
CA ASP A 242 4.99 10.80 -2.17
C ASP A 242 3.62 10.93 -1.52
N THR A 243 2.60 10.96 -2.36
CA THR A 243 1.20 11.07 -1.94
C THR A 243 0.51 9.72 -2.02
N GLY A 244 -0.30 9.40 -1.03
CA GLY A 244 -1.06 8.15 -1.00
C GLY A 244 -2.28 8.16 -1.93
N THR A 245 -2.78 9.37 -2.29
CA THR A 245 -3.90 9.56 -3.23
C THR A 245 -3.54 10.59 -4.30
N ASN A 246 -4.36 11.60 -4.53
CA ASN A 246 -4.13 12.60 -5.58
C ASN A 246 -3.13 13.68 -5.15
N GLY A 247 -2.19 14.03 -5.98
CA GLY A 247 -1.31 15.18 -5.75
C GLY A 247 -2.11 16.49 -5.72
N VAL A 248 -2.91 16.75 -6.76
CA VAL A 248 -3.76 17.94 -6.86
C VAL A 248 -5.15 17.55 -7.33
N TYR A 249 -6.17 18.00 -6.60
CA TYR A 249 -7.56 17.94 -6.99
C TYR A 249 -8.17 19.35 -6.90
N LEU A 250 -8.56 19.91 -8.04
CA LEU A 250 -9.25 21.18 -8.15
C LEU A 250 -10.58 20.96 -8.87
N SER A 251 -11.67 21.40 -8.27
CA SER A 251 -13.01 21.40 -8.88
C SER A 251 -13.55 22.82 -8.86
N GLY A 252 -13.87 23.38 -10.02
CA GLY A 252 -14.34 24.75 -10.12
C GLY A 252 -14.03 25.40 -11.48
N THR A 253 -13.83 26.72 -11.48
CA THR A 253 -13.59 27.53 -12.68
C THR A 253 -12.28 28.28 -12.60
N GLU A 254 -11.65 28.55 -13.74
CA GLU A 254 -10.43 29.36 -13.83
C GLU A 254 -9.26 28.78 -13.00
N CYS A 255 -9.20 27.45 -12.83
CA CYS A 255 -8.14 26.77 -12.08
C CYS A 255 -7.04 26.28 -13.02
N THR A 256 -5.79 26.50 -12.63
CA THR A 256 -4.62 26.19 -13.44
C THR A 256 -3.54 25.47 -12.61
N VAL A 257 -2.91 24.44 -13.20
CA VAL A 257 -1.70 23.80 -12.68
C VAL A 257 -0.62 23.91 -13.76
N LYS A 258 0.57 24.44 -13.43
CA LYS A 258 1.69 24.65 -14.36
C LYS A 258 3.06 24.61 -13.67
#